data_24a1848b563d5106cf64e63a71b9dbcb
#
_entry.id   24a1848b563d5106cf64e63a71b9dbcb
#
_cell.length_a   1.000
_cell.length_b   1.000
_cell.length_c   1.000
_cell.angle_alpha   90.00
_cell.angle_beta   90.00
_cell.angle_gamma   90.00
#
_symmetry.space_group_name_H-M   'P 1'
#
loop_
_entity.id
_entity.type
_entity.pdbx_description
1 polymer ?
#
loop_
_entity_poly.entity_id
_entity_poly.type
_entity_poly.pdbx_seq_one_letter_code
_entity_poly.pdbx_strand_id
1 'polypeptide(L)'
;MSNQSDRTHDVLIVGSGAAGGAAAVHLALAGHDVLTLERDAEPRIKPCGGGMAASVQQWFPFSLEPAVEQVIRQVDFSWCLEDPVIAELEQHLATKEADILKV
;
A
#
# COMPACT_ATOMS: atom_id res chain seq x y z
N MET A 1 23.49 -27.31 13.98
CA MET A 1 22.78 -26.07 13.63
C MET A 1 22.26 -26.20 12.21
N SER A 2 20.96 -26.25 12.04
CA SER A 2 20.40 -26.15 10.70
C SER A 2 20.66 -24.75 10.17
N ASN A 3 21.40 -24.65 9.09
CA ASN A 3 21.62 -23.40 8.39
C ASN A 3 20.27 -22.93 7.84
N GLN A 4 19.85 -21.69 8.07
CA GLN A 4 18.59 -21.16 7.51
C GLN A 4 18.53 -21.27 5.98
N SER A 5 19.70 -21.41 5.32
CA SER A 5 19.80 -21.61 3.88
C SER A 5 19.25 -22.94 3.36
N ASP A 6 19.03 -23.91 4.25
CA ASP A 6 18.54 -25.25 3.87
C ASP A 6 17.02 -25.40 4.09
N ARG A 7 16.34 -24.36 4.58
CA ARG A 7 14.90 -24.39 4.79
C ARG A 7 14.17 -24.12 3.46
N THR A 8 13.26 -25.00 3.12
CA THR A 8 12.38 -24.84 1.97
C THR A 8 11.14 -24.03 2.38
N HIS A 9 10.78 -23.04 1.59
CA HIS A 9 9.56 -22.25 1.75
C HIS A 9 8.61 -22.53 0.60
N ASP A 10 7.31 -22.38 0.84
CA ASP A 10 6.27 -22.57 -0.20
C ASP A 10 6.36 -21.49 -1.27
N VAL A 11 6.63 -20.25 -0.84
CA VAL A 11 6.68 -19.08 -1.73
C VAL A 11 7.83 -18.17 -1.36
N LEU A 12 8.57 -17.72 -2.37
CA LEU A 12 9.56 -16.66 -2.24
C LEU A 12 9.03 -15.38 -2.90
N ILE A 13 9.08 -14.27 -2.16
CA ILE A 13 8.74 -12.95 -2.68
C ILE A 13 9.99 -12.10 -2.71
N VAL A 14 10.30 -11.53 -3.85
CA VAL A 14 11.42 -10.61 -4.01
C VAL A 14 10.90 -9.18 -4.05
N GLY A 15 11.22 -8.41 -3.03
CA GLY A 15 10.75 -7.05 -2.81
C GLY A 15 9.58 -6.96 -1.82
N SER A 16 9.74 -6.14 -0.78
CA SER A 16 8.73 -5.91 0.26
C SER A 16 8.04 -4.55 0.11
N GLY A 17 7.86 -4.07 -1.12
CA GLY A 17 7.04 -2.90 -1.41
C GLY A 17 5.54 -3.18 -1.20
N ALA A 18 4.71 -2.26 -1.66
CA ALA A 18 3.25 -2.40 -1.51
C ALA A 18 2.73 -3.72 -2.11
N ALA A 19 3.16 -4.07 -3.32
CA ALA A 19 2.73 -5.30 -3.97
C ALA A 19 3.27 -6.57 -3.27
N GLY A 20 4.57 -6.59 -2.97
CA GLY A 20 5.19 -7.74 -2.30
C GLY A 20 4.68 -7.92 -0.88
N GLY A 21 4.49 -6.83 -0.14
CA GLY A 21 3.91 -6.87 1.20
C GLY A 21 2.47 -7.37 1.20
N ALA A 22 1.64 -6.90 0.28
CA ALA A 22 0.26 -7.38 0.13
C ALA A 22 0.21 -8.88 -0.21
N ALA A 23 1.05 -9.32 -1.16
CA ALA A 23 1.15 -10.74 -1.52
C ALA A 23 1.57 -11.59 -0.32
N ALA A 24 2.56 -11.15 0.46
CA ALA A 24 3.03 -11.84 1.65
C ALA A 24 1.92 -12.03 2.68
N VAL A 25 1.14 -10.98 2.95
CA VAL A 25 0.01 -11.04 3.89
C VAL A 25 -1.04 -12.03 3.43
N HIS A 26 -1.49 -11.93 2.19
CA HIS A 26 -2.54 -12.81 1.66
C HIS A 26 -2.10 -14.27 1.60
N LEU A 27 -0.88 -14.55 1.20
CA LEU A 27 -0.34 -15.90 1.16
C LEU A 27 -0.17 -16.49 2.56
N ALA A 28 0.33 -15.72 3.51
CA ALA A 28 0.46 -16.14 4.90
C ALA A 28 -0.90 -16.43 5.54
N LEU A 29 -1.91 -15.59 5.29
CA LEU A 29 -3.28 -15.82 5.75
C LEU A 29 -3.93 -17.07 5.11
N ALA A 30 -3.51 -17.42 3.90
CA ALA A 30 -3.92 -18.65 3.24
C ALA A 30 -3.18 -19.91 3.75
N GLY A 31 -2.24 -19.75 4.67
CA GLY A 31 -1.52 -20.86 5.30
C GLY A 31 -0.22 -21.26 4.63
N HIS A 32 0.29 -20.48 3.69
CA HIS A 32 1.57 -20.74 3.03
C HIS A 32 2.75 -20.24 3.86
N ASP A 33 3.85 -20.98 3.81
CA ASP A 33 5.14 -20.53 4.38
C ASP A 33 5.83 -19.60 3.37
N VAL A 34 5.90 -18.32 3.71
CA VAL A 34 6.37 -17.25 2.81
C VAL A 34 7.69 -16.68 3.31
N LEU A 35 8.68 -16.60 2.43
CA LEU A 35 9.89 -15.83 2.65
C LEU A 35 9.91 -14.61 1.74
N THR A 36 10.05 -13.43 2.33
CA THR A 36 10.23 -12.18 1.60
C THR A 36 11.67 -11.71 1.68
N LEU A 37 12.23 -11.42 0.54
CA LEU A 37 13.60 -10.87 0.42
C LEU A 37 13.49 -9.40 0.02
N GLU A 38 14.11 -8.53 0.81
CA GLU A 38 14.18 -7.10 0.55
C GLU A 38 15.64 -6.65 0.42
N ARG A 39 15.93 -5.91 -0.64
CA ARG A 39 17.26 -5.40 -0.94
C ARG A 39 17.71 -4.33 0.04
N ASP A 40 16.80 -3.45 0.45
CA ASP A 40 17.10 -2.27 1.25
C ASP A 40 16.76 -2.52 2.72
N ALA A 41 17.59 -1.98 3.62
CA ALA A 41 17.30 -2.01 5.05
C ALA A 41 16.17 -1.05 5.41
N GLU A 42 15.36 -1.42 6.39
CA GLU A 42 14.33 -0.54 6.93
C GLU A 42 14.90 0.49 7.95
N PRO A 43 14.42 1.73 7.98
CA PRO A 43 13.45 2.33 7.06
C PRO A 43 14.10 2.66 5.72
N ARG A 44 13.37 2.45 4.64
CA ARG A 44 13.86 2.73 3.29
C ARG A 44 13.21 3.97 2.70
N ILE A 45 13.94 4.66 1.84
CA ILE A 45 13.43 5.78 1.07
C ILE A 45 12.98 5.26 -0.30
N LYS A 46 11.72 5.53 -0.64
CA LYS A 46 11.16 5.24 -1.96
C LYS A 46 10.57 6.52 -2.55
N PRO A 47 10.85 6.84 -3.82
CA PRO A 47 10.33 8.03 -4.48
C PRO A 47 8.85 7.83 -4.83
N CYS A 48 7.98 7.89 -3.83
CA CYS A 48 6.54 7.74 -3.95
C CYS A 48 5.83 8.67 -2.98
N GLY A 49 4.78 9.36 -3.46
CA GLY A 49 3.97 10.23 -2.62
C GLY A 49 3.04 9.50 -1.65
N GLY A 50 2.96 8.17 -1.75
CA GLY A 50 2.15 7.35 -0.85
C GLY A 50 0.64 7.46 -1.06
N GLY A 51 0.20 7.87 -2.26
CA GLY A 51 -1.23 7.96 -2.58
C GLY A 51 -1.85 6.59 -2.83
N MET A 52 -2.97 6.31 -2.18
CA MET A 52 -3.68 5.04 -2.28
C MET A 52 -5.19 5.28 -2.22
N ALA A 53 -5.96 4.60 -3.06
CA ALA A 53 -7.41 4.67 -2.98
C ALA A 53 -7.93 4.07 -1.67
N ALA A 54 -8.89 4.72 -1.04
CA ALA A 54 -9.46 4.22 0.22
C ALA A 54 -10.13 2.85 0.07
N SER A 55 -10.62 2.53 -1.13
CA SER A 55 -11.19 1.22 -1.46
C SER A 55 -10.24 0.04 -1.28
N VAL A 56 -8.92 0.30 -1.22
CA VAL A 56 -7.92 -0.74 -0.93
C VAL A 56 -8.18 -1.43 0.41
N GLN A 57 -8.78 -0.75 1.37
CA GLN A 57 -9.10 -1.31 2.68
C GLN A 57 -9.94 -2.61 2.58
N GLN A 58 -10.79 -2.74 1.58
CA GLN A 58 -11.64 -3.92 1.38
C GLN A 58 -10.85 -5.23 1.16
N TRP A 59 -9.60 -5.11 0.71
CA TRP A 59 -8.74 -6.26 0.39
C TRP A 59 -7.96 -6.80 1.59
N PHE A 60 -8.04 -6.11 2.74
CA PHE A 60 -7.30 -6.51 3.94
C PHE A 60 -8.27 -6.79 5.10
N PRO A 61 -8.03 -7.87 5.86
CA PRO A 61 -8.87 -8.24 7.01
C PRO A 61 -8.56 -7.42 8.27
N PHE A 62 -7.64 -6.47 8.19
CA PHE A 62 -7.25 -5.58 9.27
C PHE A 62 -7.31 -4.12 8.83
N SER A 63 -7.39 -3.19 9.79
CA SER A 63 -7.43 -1.76 9.50
C SER A 63 -6.09 -1.24 8.99
N LEU A 64 -6.12 -0.51 7.89
CA LEU A 64 -4.96 0.23 7.38
C LEU A 64 -4.80 1.61 8.06
N GLU A 65 -5.75 2.02 8.90
CA GLU A 65 -5.75 3.32 9.57
C GLU A 65 -4.42 3.67 10.26
N PRO A 66 -3.74 2.75 10.96
CA PRO A 66 -2.45 3.06 11.59
C PRO A 66 -1.34 3.49 10.61
N ALA A 67 -1.46 3.12 9.32
CA ALA A 67 -0.51 3.49 8.27
C ALA A 67 -0.94 4.75 7.51
N VAL A 68 -2.16 5.25 7.73
CA VAL A 68 -2.70 6.41 7.03
C VAL A 68 -2.24 7.69 7.74
N GLU A 69 -1.51 8.51 7.01
CA GLU A 69 -1.06 9.82 7.49
C GLU A 69 -2.14 10.88 7.29
N GLN A 70 -2.82 10.85 6.15
CA GLN A 70 -3.81 11.84 5.78
C GLN A 70 -4.87 11.26 4.83
N VAL A 71 -6.12 11.73 4.97
CA VAL A 71 -7.21 11.47 4.03
C VAL A 71 -7.41 12.69 3.15
N ILE A 72 -7.28 12.51 1.85
CA ILE A 72 -7.38 13.58 0.84
C ILE A 72 -8.75 13.48 0.16
N ARG A 73 -9.51 14.57 0.19
CA ARG A 73 -10.84 14.69 -0.39
C ARG A 73 -10.95 15.66 -1.52
N GLN A 74 -9.92 16.48 -1.71
CA GLN A 74 -9.87 17.52 -2.72
C GLN A 74 -8.48 17.56 -3.33
N VAL A 75 -8.41 17.74 -4.64
CA VAL A 75 -7.16 17.87 -5.37
C VAL A 75 -7.25 19.13 -6.24
N ASP A 76 -6.23 19.98 -6.12
CA ASP A 76 -6.11 21.19 -6.92
C ASP A 76 -5.17 20.91 -8.09
N PHE A 77 -5.67 21.14 -9.30
CA PHE A 77 -4.89 21.04 -10.53
C PHE A 77 -4.65 22.43 -11.10
N SER A 78 -3.44 22.67 -11.59
CA SER A 78 -3.11 23.90 -12.31
C SER A 78 -2.19 23.59 -13.49
N TRP A 79 -2.29 24.40 -14.53
CA TRP A 79 -1.36 24.36 -15.65
C TRP A 79 -0.39 25.55 -15.53
N CYS A 80 0.91 25.26 -15.43
CA CYS A 80 1.95 26.31 -15.27
C CYS A 80 1.64 27.31 -14.16
N LEU A 81 1.05 26.87 -13.05
CA LEU A 81 0.58 27.68 -11.92
C LEU A 81 -0.56 28.66 -12.29
N GLU A 82 -1.18 28.48 -13.43
CA GLU A 82 -2.34 29.24 -13.91
C GLU A 82 -3.55 28.32 -14.04
N ASP A 83 -4.73 28.90 -14.19
CA ASP A 83 -5.99 28.17 -14.41
C ASP A 83 -6.23 27.05 -13.39
N PRO A 84 -6.29 27.35 -12.08
CA PRO A 84 -6.50 26.32 -11.06
C PRO A 84 -7.88 25.67 -11.23
N VAL A 85 -7.91 24.36 -11.26
CA VAL A 85 -9.13 23.56 -11.22
C VAL A 85 -9.13 22.79 -9.91
N ILE A 86 -10.16 23.04 -9.10
CA ILE A 86 -10.40 22.32 -7.85
C ILE A 86 -11.30 21.14 -8.18
N ALA A 87 -10.78 19.93 -8.04
CA ALA A 87 -11.55 18.70 -8.14
C ALA A 87 -11.87 18.20 -6.74
N GLU A 88 -13.13 18.25 -6.37
CA GLU A 88 -13.61 17.49 -5.22
C GLU A 88 -13.69 16.01 -5.64
N LEU A 89 -13.10 15.14 -4.82
CA LEU A 89 -13.24 13.71 -5.01
C LEU A 89 -14.69 13.38 -4.66
N GLU A 90 -15.49 13.23 -5.71
CA GLU A 90 -16.94 13.21 -5.60
C GLU A 90 -17.44 12.12 -4.66
N GLN A 91 -18.26 12.56 -3.72
CA GLN A 91 -19.09 11.69 -2.88
C GLN A 91 -20.24 11.05 -3.69
N HIS A 92 -20.01 10.66 -4.92
CA HIS A 92 -21.02 10.01 -5.75
C HIS A 92 -21.40 8.61 -5.27
N LEU A 93 -20.58 8.07 -4.37
CA LEU A 93 -20.91 6.88 -3.63
C LEU A 93 -20.97 7.30 -2.16
N ALA A 94 -22.05 6.98 -1.48
CA ALA A 94 -22.23 7.19 -0.05
C ALA A 94 -21.20 6.42 0.81
N THR A 95 -20.07 6.08 0.22
CA THR A 95 -18.98 5.32 0.78
C THR A 95 -17.72 6.17 0.67
N LYS A 96 -16.93 6.14 1.72
CA LYS A 96 -15.61 6.80 1.82
C LYS A 96 -14.58 6.26 0.79
N GLU A 97 -15.05 5.49 -0.20
CA GLU A 97 -14.21 4.75 -1.15
C GLU A 97 -13.53 5.65 -2.19
N ALA A 98 -14.07 6.87 -2.41
CA ALA A 98 -13.47 7.83 -3.32
C ALA A 98 -12.31 8.63 -2.72
N ASP A 99 -12.10 8.54 -1.41
CA ASP A 99 -11.01 9.24 -0.75
C ASP A 99 -9.65 8.67 -1.17
N ILE A 100 -8.66 9.53 -1.26
CA ILE A 100 -7.27 9.12 -1.43
C ILE A 100 -6.60 9.14 -0.06
N LEU A 101 -6.03 8.01 0.31
CA LEU A 101 -5.25 7.87 1.52
C LEU A 101 -3.78 8.17 1.22
N LYS A 102 -3.18 9.02 2.02
CA LYS A 102 -1.73 9.19 2.03
C LYS A 102 -1.14 8.31 3.15
N VAL A 103 -0.30 7.39 2.76
CA VAL A 103 0.41 6.46 3.65
C VAL A 103 1.90 6.75 3.74
#